data_9236a5707ed411f39ac9b91dd8b03654
#
_entry.id   9236a5707ed411f39ac9b91dd8b03654
#
_cell.length_a   1.000
_cell.length_b   1.000
_cell.length_c   1.000
_cell.angle_alpha   90.00
_cell.angle_beta   90.00
_cell.angle_gamma   90.00
#
_symmetry.space_group_name_H-M   'P 1'
#
loop_
_entity.id
_entity.type
_entity.pdbx_description
1 polymer ?
#
loop_
_entity_poly.entity_id
_entity_poly.type
_entity_poly.pdbx_seq_one_letter_code
_entity_poly.pdbx_strand_id
1 'polypeptide(L)'
;IYADGIPKDKRTHSQNFLGVTCSLITFHNGYPDMDTRIGTIYPDMFPQGHTTWNTVYIDGLDTVWGTFYDNGLNLDFYGTVNNDNIIMTGLNLTYFYSLTDDISVGQLLSNMSGISSEELPDRKIVPLKVEYGNNEITITSNNDNVNTTLAYHDIFSSSSDITHRNNLMYVNKGTTVIKMRYPYLWQGALVSAAGVVLMVV
;
A
#
# COMPACT_ATOMS: atom_id res chain seq x y z
N ILE A 1 -3.40 -6.57 -2.41
CA ILE A 1 -4.49 -5.94 -1.60
C ILE A 1 -4.65 -6.72 -0.31
N TYR A 2 -4.71 -6.01 0.82
CA TYR A 2 -5.05 -6.56 2.13
C TYR A 2 -6.55 -6.47 2.37
N ALA A 3 -7.23 -7.61 2.41
CA ALA A 3 -8.67 -7.68 2.62
C ALA A 3 -9.11 -7.27 4.03
N ASP A 4 -8.20 -7.36 5.01
CA ASP A 4 -8.47 -6.94 6.39
C ASP A 4 -8.86 -5.45 6.49
N GLY A 5 -8.30 -4.58 5.66
CA GLY A 5 -8.64 -3.16 5.58
C GLY A 5 -9.97 -2.83 4.89
N ILE A 6 -10.66 -3.80 4.28
CA ILE A 6 -11.93 -3.57 3.59
C ILE A 6 -13.06 -3.48 4.63
N PRO A 7 -13.86 -2.41 4.66
CA PRO A 7 -14.99 -2.28 5.57
C PRO A 7 -16.00 -3.43 5.38
N LYS A 8 -16.45 -4.04 6.46
CA LYS A 8 -17.43 -5.14 6.45
C LYS A 8 -18.80 -4.66 6.94
N ASP A 9 -19.86 -5.28 6.42
CA ASP A 9 -21.20 -5.06 6.94
C ASP A 9 -21.30 -5.47 8.42
N LYS A 10 -21.95 -4.64 9.24
CA LYS A 10 -22.02 -4.85 10.70
C LYS A 10 -22.86 -6.07 11.12
N ARG A 11 -23.76 -6.56 10.25
CA ARG A 11 -24.64 -7.69 10.55
C ARG A 11 -24.08 -9.01 10.05
N THR A 12 -23.57 -8.99 8.79
CA THR A 12 -23.04 -10.21 8.13
C THR A 12 -21.58 -10.44 8.46
N HIS A 13 -20.86 -9.42 9.00
CA HIS A 13 -19.42 -9.45 9.21
C HIS A 13 -18.62 -9.78 7.96
N SER A 14 -19.19 -9.49 6.79
CA SER A 14 -18.59 -9.77 5.48
C SER A 14 -18.76 -8.59 4.53
N GLN A 15 -17.98 -8.60 3.45
CA GLN A 15 -18.06 -7.62 2.37
C GLN A 15 -17.64 -8.26 1.04
N ASN A 16 -18.45 -8.04 0.01
CA ASN A 16 -18.06 -8.39 -1.35
C ASN A 16 -17.14 -7.31 -1.93
N PHE A 17 -16.04 -7.74 -2.51
CA PHE A 17 -15.06 -6.87 -3.12
C PHE A 17 -14.33 -7.58 -4.26
N LEU A 18 -14.30 -6.99 -5.45
CA LEU A 18 -13.67 -7.58 -6.65
C LEU A 18 -14.12 -9.01 -6.99
N GLY A 19 -15.38 -9.34 -6.72
CA GLY A 19 -15.94 -10.67 -7.01
C GLY A 19 -15.76 -11.71 -5.91
N VAL A 20 -15.00 -11.40 -4.86
CA VAL A 20 -14.83 -12.30 -3.70
C VAL A 20 -15.59 -11.82 -2.47
N THR A 21 -15.80 -12.70 -1.52
CA THR A 21 -16.37 -12.39 -0.21
C THR A 21 -15.29 -12.39 0.85
N CYS A 22 -15.07 -11.25 1.51
CA CYS A 22 -14.16 -11.10 2.65
C CYS A 22 -14.96 -11.20 3.94
N SER A 23 -14.72 -12.23 4.76
CA SER A 23 -15.47 -12.49 5.99
C SER A 23 -14.58 -12.43 7.22
N LEU A 24 -15.12 -11.87 8.33
CA LEU A 24 -14.40 -11.78 9.60
C LEU A 24 -14.23 -13.16 10.23
N ILE A 25 -13.05 -13.36 10.82
CA ILE A 25 -12.71 -14.50 11.64
C ILE A 25 -11.90 -14.04 12.85
N THR A 26 -12.04 -14.74 13.96
CA THR A 26 -11.31 -14.45 15.21
C THR A 26 -10.44 -15.65 15.58
N PHE A 27 -9.15 -15.41 15.76
CA PHE A 27 -8.22 -16.41 16.28
C PHE A 27 -7.88 -16.13 17.73
N HIS A 28 -7.56 -17.21 18.46
CA HIS A 28 -7.19 -17.17 19.86
C HIS A 28 -5.76 -17.69 20.04
N ASN A 29 -4.91 -16.92 20.71
CA ASN A 29 -3.53 -17.24 21.07
C ASN A 29 -2.54 -17.41 19.89
N GLY A 30 -2.97 -17.60 18.67
CA GLY A 30 -2.12 -17.77 17.48
C GLY A 30 -2.94 -17.97 16.22
N TYR A 31 -2.30 -17.87 15.09
CA TYR A 31 -2.86 -18.34 13.81
C TYR A 31 -2.76 -19.87 13.72
N PRO A 32 -3.68 -20.54 13.02
CA PRO A 32 -3.51 -21.94 12.66
C PRO A 32 -2.35 -22.14 11.67
N ASP A 33 -1.92 -23.36 11.51
CA ASP A 33 -1.00 -23.73 10.43
C ASP A 33 -1.62 -23.32 9.08
N MET A 34 -0.78 -22.80 8.20
CA MET A 34 -1.21 -22.30 6.90
C MET A 34 -0.54 -23.09 5.77
N ASP A 35 -1.33 -23.72 4.92
CA ASP A 35 -0.84 -24.37 3.71
C ASP A 35 -0.76 -23.35 2.57
N THR A 36 0.43 -23.18 2.00
CA THR A 36 0.68 -22.18 0.96
C THR A 36 1.44 -22.79 -0.22
N ARG A 37 1.48 -22.07 -1.34
CA ARG A 37 2.25 -22.48 -2.52
C ARG A 37 3.77 -22.63 -2.27
N ILE A 38 4.29 -22.09 -1.18
CA ILE A 38 5.71 -22.24 -0.80
C ILE A 38 5.92 -23.28 0.31
N GLY A 39 4.86 -23.97 0.74
CA GLY A 39 4.88 -24.97 1.82
C GLY A 39 3.98 -24.59 2.98
N THR A 40 3.96 -25.43 3.99
CA THR A 40 3.22 -25.19 5.22
C THR A 40 3.98 -24.21 6.11
N ILE A 41 3.29 -23.18 6.57
CA ILE A 41 3.78 -22.17 7.49
C ILE A 41 3.24 -22.48 8.89
N TYR A 42 4.12 -22.44 9.88
CA TYR A 42 3.80 -22.68 11.29
C TYR A 42 4.03 -21.36 12.07
N PRO A 43 3.02 -20.50 12.16
CA PRO A 43 3.20 -19.21 12.83
C PRO A 43 3.44 -19.36 14.33
N ASP A 44 4.24 -18.48 14.89
CA ASP A 44 4.40 -18.36 16.33
C ASP A 44 3.07 -17.98 17.02
N MET A 45 3.03 -18.14 18.35
CA MET A 45 1.93 -17.67 19.16
C MET A 45 1.82 -16.15 19.10
N PHE A 46 0.63 -15.61 19.33
CA PHE A 46 0.44 -14.17 19.43
C PHE A 46 1.32 -13.58 20.53
N PRO A 47 1.85 -12.35 20.36
CA PRO A 47 2.69 -11.70 21.33
C PRO A 47 1.97 -11.55 22.68
N GLN A 48 2.74 -11.47 23.75
CA GLN A 48 2.19 -11.28 25.10
C GLN A 48 1.25 -10.05 25.16
N GLY A 49 0.06 -10.24 25.72
CA GLY A 49 -0.98 -9.22 25.78
C GLY A 49 -1.99 -9.26 24.62
N HIS A 50 -1.74 -10.06 23.59
CA HIS A 50 -2.65 -10.26 22.47
C HIS A 50 -3.24 -11.68 22.51
N THR A 51 -4.40 -11.85 23.12
CA THR A 51 -5.05 -13.17 23.25
C THR A 51 -6.04 -13.47 22.13
N THR A 52 -6.52 -12.44 21.44
CA THR A 52 -7.50 -12.55 20.37
C THR A 52 -7.20 -11.58 19.25
N TRP A 53 -7.27 -12.06 18.00
CA TRP A 53 -7.13 -11.22 16.81
C TRP A 53 -8.29 -11.44 15.86
N ASN A 54 -8.89 -10.33 15.45
CA ASN A 54 -9.90 -10.29 14.39
C ASN A 54 -9.22 -10.00 13.06
N THR A 55 -9.46 -10.84 12.09
CA THR A 55 -8.93 -10.70 10.74
C THR A 55 -9.97 -11.22 9.73
N VAL A 56 -9.59 -11.49 8.50
CA VAL A 56 -10.51 -11.98 7.48
C VAL A 56 -9.96 -13.19 6.74
N TYR A 57 -10.87 -14.04 6.27
CA TYR A 57 -10.63 -15.00 5.19
C TYR A 57 -11.37 -14.56 3.92
N ILE A 58 -11.04 -15.16 2.80
CA ILE A 58 -11.54 -14.77 1.49
C ILE A 58 -12.19 -15.99 0.85
N ASP A 59 -13.38 -15.82 0.32
CA ASP A 59 -14.09 -16.87 -0.45
C ASP A 59 -14.30 -16.41 -1.89
N GLY A 60 -14.06 -17.31 -2.87
CA GLY A 60 -14.24 -17.03 -4.28
C GLY A 60 -13.00 -16.49 -4.99
N LEU A 61 -11.79 -16.77 -4.53
CA LEU A 61 -10.55 -16.48 -5.25
C LEU A 61 -10.50 -17.19 -6.61
N ASP A 62 -9.94 -16.55 -7.64
CA ASP A 62 -9.73 -17.13 -8.97
C ASP A 62 -8.71 -18.28 -8.89
N THR A 63 -7.59 -18.02 -8.20
CA THR A 63 -6.57 -19.03 -7.88
C THR A 63 -6.20 -18.93 -6.41
N VAL A 64 -6.32 -20.06 -5.69
CA VAL A 64 -5.98 -20.14 -4.26
C VAL A 64 -4.52 -20.52 -4.12
N TRP A 65 -3.76 -19.74 -3.37
CA TRP A 65 -2.35 -19.94 -3.06
C TRP A 65 -2.06 -20.19 -1.58
N GLY A 66 -3.04 -19.96 -0.73
CA GLY A 66 -2.91 -20.19 0.71
C GLY A 66 -4.24 -20.43 1.38
N THR A 67 -4.28 -21.48 2.20
CA THR A 67 -5.44 -21.93 2.97
C THR A 67 -5.03 -22.20 4.42
N PHE A 68 -6.00 -22.22 5.31
CA PHE A 68 -5.84 -22.71 6.68
C PHE A 68 -7.09 -23.49 7.09
N TYR A 69 -6.94 -24.37 8.09
CA TYR A 69 -8.05 -25.17 8.59
C TYR A 69 -8.56 -24.57 9.91
N ASP A 70 -9.86 -24.28 9.96
CA ASP A 70 -10.52 -23.80 11.17
C ASP A 70 -11.94 -24.36 11.28
N ASN A 71 -12.31 -24.84 12.48
CA ASN A 71 -13.65 -25.34 12.81
C ASN A 71 -14.25 -26.33 11.80
N GLY A 72 -13.45 -27.23 11.24
CA GLY A 72 -13.91 -28.23 10.29
C GLY A 72 -13.96 -27.75 8.83
N LEU A 73 -13.54 -26.53 8.56
CA LEU A 73 -13.54 -25.92 7.22
C LEU A 73 -12.12 -25.59 6.77
N ASN A 74 -11.85 -25.77 5.48
CA ASN A 74 -10.66 -25.26 4.84
C ASN A 74 -11.01 -23.88 4.27
N LEU A 75 -10.34 -22.84 4.75
CA LEU A 75 -10.63 -21.45 4.45
C LEU A 75 -9.46 -20.82 3.68
N ASP A 76 -9.78 -20.04 2.66
CA ASP A 76 -8.80 -19.39 1.82
C ASP A 76 -8.38 -18.03 2.42
N PHE A 77 -7.10 -17.70 2.37
CA PHE A 77 -6.63 -16.39 2.83
C PHE A 77 -5.71 -15.68 1.85
N TYR A 78 -5.20 -16.38 0.85
CA TYR A 78 -4.21 -15.83 -0.08
C TYR A 78 -4.40 -16.40 -1.47
N GLY A 79 -4.40 -15.54 -2.48
CA GLY A 79 -4.56 -15.94 -3.87
C GLY A 79 -4.75 -14.77 -4.81
N THR A 80 -5.41 -15.02 -5.93
CA THR A 80 -5.65 -14.02 -6.98
C THR A 80 -7.13 -13.75 -7.20
N VAL A 81 -7.43 -12.56 -7.72
CA VAL A 81 -8.76 -12.12 -8.13
C VAL A 81 -8.68 -11.33 -9.43
N ASN A 82 -9.82 -11.07 -10.08
CA ASN A 82 -9.92 -10.30 -11.30
C ASN A 82 -9.13 -10.90 -12.47
N ASN A 83 -9.41 -12.18 -12.78
CA ASN A 83 -8.70 -12.97 -13.79
C ASN A 83 -7.18 -13.03 -13.52
N ASP A 84 -6.80 -13.35 -12.31
CA ASP A 84 -5.42 -13.48 -11.82
C ASP A 84 -4.55 -12.22 -11.90
N ASN A 85 -5.16 -11.05 -12.12
CA ASN A 85 -4.42 -9.79 -12.24
C ASN A 85 -4.07 -9.13 -10.91
N ILE A 86 -4.73 -9.52 -9.82
CA ILE A 86 -4.59 -8.88 -8.52
C ILE A 86 -4.33 -9.93 -7.45
N ILE A 87 -3.23 -9.80 -6.74
CA ILE A 87 -2.95 -10.61 -5.55
C ILE A 87 -3.72 -10.05 -4.36
N MET A 88 -4.41 -10.92 -3.64
CA MET A 88 -5.19 -10.57 -2.47
C MET A 88 -4.85 -11.48 -1.28
N THR A 89 -4.74 -10.89 -0.09
CA THR A 89 -4.50 -11.62 1.16
C THR A 89 -5.45 -11.15 2.25
N GLY A 90 -5.95 -12.08 3.03
CA GLY A 90 -6.92 -11.89 4.10
C GLY A 90 -6.28 -11.62 5.46
N LEU A 91 -5.47 -12.55 5.93
CA LEU A 91 -4.90 -12.50 7.27
C LEU A 91 -4.00 -11.27 7.45
N ASN A 92 -4.02 -10.66 8.65
CA ASN A 92 -3.19 -9.49 8.97
C ASN A 92 -1.74 -9.88 9.30
N LEU A 93 -1.09 -10.56 8.35
CA LEU A 93 0.25 -11.13 8.53
C LEU A 93 1.35 -10.07 8.67
N THR A 94 1.20 -8.90 8.05
CA THR A 94 2.21 -7.82 8.18
C THR A 94 2.23 -7.25 9.59
N TYR A 95 1.08 -7.06 10.22
CA TYR A 95 1.01 -6.60 11.60
C TYR A 95 1.55 -7.69 12.55
N PHE A 96 1.17 -8.95 12.34
CA PHE A 96 1.71 -10.07 13.10
C PHE A 96 3.24 -10.12 13.02
N TYR A 97 3.81 -10.09 11.81
CA TYR A 97 5.24 -10.09 11.58
C TYR A 97 5.95 -8.92 12.27
N SER A 98 5.36 -7.73 12.23
CA SER A 98 5.94 -6.53 12.88
C SER A 98 6.06 -6.64 14.40
N LEU A 99 5.34 -7.56 15.04
CA LEU A 99 5.35 -7.77 16.48
C LEU A 99 6.12 -9.02 16.92
N THR A 100 6.31 -10.00 16.02
CA THR A 100 6.88 -11.31 16.36
C THR A 100 8.24 -11.56 15.72
N ASP A 101 8.54 -10.86 14.59
CA ASP A 101 9.68 -11.19 13.71
C ASP A 101 9.69 -12.66 13.26
N ASP A 102 8.50 -13.30 13.16
CA ASP A 102 8.37 -14.71 12.77
C ASP A 102 8.95 -14.96 11.38
N ILE A 103 10.01 -15.76 11.34
CA ILE A 103 10.77 -16.02 10.10
C ILE A 103 9.92 -16.67 9.03
N SER A 104 9.03 -17.59 9.39
CA SER A 104 8.18 -18.32 8.44
C SER A 104 7.15 -17.40 7.78
N VAL A 105 6.54 -16.52 8.57
CA VAL A 105 5.63 -15.48 8.07
C VAL A 105 6.39 -14.44 7.25
N GLY A 106 7.60 -14.06 7.66
CA GLY A 106 8.47 -13.16 6.89
C GLY A 106 8.80 -13.71 5.50
N GLN A 107 9.12 -15.01 5.39
CA GLN A 107 9.34 -15.69 4.11
C GLN A 107 8.09 -15.70 3.23
N LEU A 108 6.91 -15.94 3.81
CA LEU A 108 5.64 -15.87 3.09
C LEU A 108 5.39 -14.46 2.55
N LEU A 109 5.54 -13.43 3.38
CA LEU A 109 5.38 -12.02 2.96
C LEU A 109 6.36 -11.61 1.87
N SER A 110 7.62 -12.06 1.95
CA SER A 110 8.63 -11.86 0.92
C SER A 110 8.20 -12.50 -0.42
N ASN A 111 7.71 -13.74 -0.37
CA ASN A 111 7.19 -14.43 -1.55
C ASN A 111 5.95 -13.72 -2.13
N MET A 112 5.01 -13.26 -1.30
CA MET A 112 3.83 -12.51 -1.73
C MET A 112 4.18 -11.21 -2.44
N SER A 113 5.21 -10.51 -1.96
CA SER A 113 5.67 -9.24 -2.55
C SER A 113 6.54 -9.42 -3.79
N GLY A 114 7.05 -10.63 -4.03
CA GLY A 114 8.06 -10.90 -5.05
C GLY A 114 9.41 -10.23 -4.76
N ILE A 115 9.64 -9.79 -3.52
CA ILE A 115 10.86 -9.09 -3.11
C ILE A 115 11.67 -10.03 -2.21
N SER A 116 12.88 -10.37 -2.63
CA SER A 116 13.85 -11.04 -1.77
C SER A 116 14.45 -10.02 -0.80
N SER A 117 14.61 -10.39 0.47
CA SER A 117 15.30 -9.55 1.48
C SER A 117 16.75 -9.27 1.10
N GLU A 118 17.38 -10.14 0.32
CA GLU A 118 18.73 -9.99 -0.20
C GLU A 118 18.85 -8.93 -1.30
N GLU A 119 17.73 -8.61 -1.97
CA GLU A 119 17.67 -7.61 -3.05
C GLU A 119 17.34 -6.20 -2.55
N LEU A 120 16.96 -6.06 -1.29
CA LEU A 120 16.68 -4.75 -0.71
C LEU A 120 17.99 -4.06 -0.34
N PRO A 121 18.31 -2.92 -0.97
CA PRO A 121 19.46 -2.14 -0.54
C PRO A 121 19.28 -1.66 0.90
N ASP A 122 20.37 -1.55 1.63
CA ASP A 122 20.38 -0.92 2.96
C ASP A 122 19.66 0.42 2.90
N ARG A 123 18.50 0.50 3.54
CA ARG A 123 17.69 1.71 3.57
C ARG A 123 18.06 2.52 4.80
N LYS A 124 18.66 3.66 4.57
CA LYS A 124 18.89 4.65 5.62
C LYS A 124 17.69 5.60 5.65
N ILE A 125 17.05 5.71 6.81
CA ILE A 125 16.04 6.74 7.04
C ILE A 125 16.76 8.09 7.11
N VAL A 126 16.40 8.98 6.18
CA VAL A 126 16.89 10.36 6.15
C VAL A 126 15.73 11.28 6.51
N PRO A 127 15.81 11.99 7.64
CA PRO A 127 14.75 12.93 8.02
C PRO A 127 14.69 14.09 7.02
N LEU A 128 13.49 14.40 6.56
CA LEU A 128 13.19 15.55 5.74
C LEU A 128 12.29 16.52 6.52
N LYS A 129 12.57 17.81 6.43
CA LYS A 129 11.60 18.83 6.85
C LYS A 129 10.76 19.20 5.64
N VAL A 130 9.45 18.98 5.72
CA VAL A 130 8.49 19.28 4.64
C VAL A 130 7.49 20.32 5.17
N GLU A 131 7.36 21.44 4.48
CA GLU A 131 6.42 22.51 4.81
C GLU A 131 5.51 22.74 3.61
N TYR A 132 4.21 22.73 3.84
CA TYR A 132 3.20 22.97 2.82
C TYR A 132 2.75 24.44 2.89
N GLY A 133 2.92 25.16 1.80
CA GLY A 133 2.46 26.54 1.63
C GLY A 133 1.30 26.63 0.62
N ASN A 134 0.94 27.85 0.30
CA ASN A 134 -0.08 28.11 -0.73
C ASN A 134 0.53 27.88 -2.12
N ASN A 135 0.14 26.80 -2.78
CA ASN A 135 0.64 26.35 -4.10
C ASN A 135 2.15 26.04 -4.12
N GLU A 136 2.73 25.73 -2.97
CA GLU A 136 4.14 25.34 -2.89
C GLU A 136 4.39 24.30 -1.80
N ILE A 137 5.44 23.52 -2.00
CA ILE A 137 5.98 22.57 -1.02
C ILE A 137 7.45 22.92 -0.85
N THR A 138 7.87 23.20 0.36
CA THR A 138 9.27 23.44 0.71
C THR A 138 9.84 22.19 1.38
N ILE A 139 10.90 21.63 0.81
CA ILE A 139 11.58 20.44 1.32
C ILE A 139 13.02 20.80 1.68
N THR A 140 13.41 20.54 2.92
CA THR A 140 14.79 20.70 3.38
C THR A 140 15.41 19.34 3.68
N SER A 141 16.55 19.06 3.05
CA SER A 141 17.34 17.84 3.22
C SER A 141 18.75 18.17 3.67
N ASN A 142 19.31 17.32 4.55
CA ASN A 142 20.73 17.38 4.92
C ASN A 142 21.62 16.49 4.04
N ASN A 143 21.02 15.68 3.16
CA ASN A 143 21.70 14.71 2.29
C ASN A 143 21.29 14.91 0.83
N ASP A 144 22.16 14.48 -0.08
CA ASP A 144 21.88 14.46 -1.51
C ASP A 144 21.09 13.22 -1.92
N ASN A 145 20.36 13.34 -3.04
CA ASN A 145 19.64 12.26 -3.70
C ASN A 145 18.65 11.52 -2.77
N VAL A 146 17.87 12.25 -1.98
CA VAL A 146 16.94 11.71 -1.01
C VAL A 146 15.56 11.53 -1.65
N ASN A 147 15.01 10.31 -1.53
CA ASN A 147 13.64 10.03 -1.93
C ASN A 147 12.67 10.74 -0.97
N THR A 148 11.82 11.60 -1.52
CA THR A 148 10.83 12.36 -0.74
C THR A 148 9.55 11.59 -0.48
N THR A 149 9.37 10.41 -1.10
CA THR A 149 8.10 9.66 -1.16
C THR A 149 6.93 10.41 -1.84
N LEU A 150 7.18 11.61 -2.34
CA LEU A 150 6.19 12.37 -3.10
C LEU A 150 6.22 11.95 -4.58
N ALA A 151 5.03 11.82 -5.17
CA ALA A 151 4.91 11.54 -6.59
C ALA A 151 5.45 12.73 -7.41
N TYR A 152 6.22 12.42 -8.45
CA TYR A 152 6.67 13.42 -9.42
C TYR A 152 5.60 13.64 -10.50
N HIS A 153 5.46 14.88 -10.93
CA HIS A 153 4.65 15.25 -12.10
C HIS A 153 5.29 16.40 -12.86
N ASP A 154 5.16 16.41 -14.19
CA ASP A 154 5.77 17.41 -15.08
C ASP A 154 5.24 18.84 -14.90
N ILE A 155 4.12 19.00 -14.19
CA ILE A 155 3.60 20.32 -13.82
C ILE A 155 4.39 20.99 -12.69
N PHE A 156 5.31 20.27 -12.03
CA PHE A 156 6.12 20.83 -10.98
C PHE A 156 7.26 21.67 -11.54
N SER A 157 7.50 22.81 -10.93
CA SER A 157 8.71 23.62 -11.09
C SER A 157 9.40 23.75 -9.74
N SER A 158 10.71 23.68 -9.74
CA SER A 158 11.49 23.74 -8.51
C SER A 158 12.54 24.84 -8.53
N SER A 159 12.95 25.30 -7.34
CA SER A 159 14.04 26.26 -7.16
C SER A 159 15.43 25.65 -7.32
N SER A 160 15.53 24.33 -7.28
CA SER A 160 16.75 23.54 -7.45
C SER A 160 16.45 22.29 -8.25
N ASP A 161 17.50 21.63 -8.75
CA ASP A 161 17.34 20.43 -9.55
C ASP A 161 16.66 19.32 -8.73
N ILE A 162 15.55 18.82 -9.25
CA ILE A 162 14.85 17.63 -8.77
C ILE A 162 15.03 16.51 -9.81
N THR A 163 15.21 15.30 -9.33
CA THR A 163 15.24 14.10 -10.17
C THR A 163 14.06 13.23 -9.82
N HIS A 164 13.72 12.28 -10.69
CA HIS A 164 12.67 11.31 -10.40
C HIS A 164 13.09 9.89 -10.83
N ARG A 165 12.64 8.90 -10.07
CA ARG A 165 12.77 7.47 -10.38
C ARG A 165 11.48 6.78 -9.98
N ASN A 166 10.95 5.93 -10.83
CA ASN A 166 9.69 5.21 -10.59
C ASN A 166 8.55 6.15 -10.14
N ASN A 167 8.45 7.32 -10.79
CA ASN A 167 7.47 8.38 -10.47
C ASN A 167 7.58 8.98 -9.06
N LEU A 168 8.65 8.72 -8.32
CA LEU A 168 8.93 9.35 -7.04
C LEU A 168 9.99 10.45 -7.22
N MET A 169 9.80 11.55 -6.48
CA MET A 169 10.67 12.71 -6.51
C MET A 169 11.87 12.55 -5.57
N TYR A 170 13.04 12.97 -6.04
CA TYR A 170 14.28 13.02 -5.27
C TYR A 170 14.78 14.44 -5.19
N VAL A 171 15.28 14.84 -4.02
CA VAL A 171 15.87 16.15 -3.75
C VAL A 171 17.32 16.00 -3.30
N ASN A 172 18.09 17.08 -3.55
CA ASN A 172 19.47 17.19 -3.07
C ASN A 172 19.52 17.96 -1.74
N LYS A 173 20.70 17.96 -1.13
CA LYS A 173 21.00 18.70 0.09
C LYS A 173 20.67 20.17 -0.08
N GLY A 174 20.03 20.76 0.94
CA GLY A 174 19.58 22.13 0.96
C GLY A 174 18.07 22.25 1.00
N THR A 175 17.56 23.43 0.64
CA THR A 175 16.13 23.72 0.60
C THR A 175 15.65 23.80 -0.84
N THR A 176 14.67 22.96 -1.19
CA THR A 176 14.03 22.93 -2.50
C THR A 176 12.59 23.41 -2.36
N VAL A 177 12.22 24.44 -3.11
CA VAL A 177 10.83 24.93 -3.20
C VAL A 177 10.23 24.41 -4.49
N ILE A 178 9.13 23.69 -4.39
CA ILE A 178 8.40 23.09 -5.51
C ILE A 178 7.08 23.83 -5.64
N LYS A 179 6.77 24.29 -6.85
CA LYS A 179 5.51 24.98 -7.18
C LYS A 179 4.79 24.25 -8.30
N MET A 180 3.46 24.23 -8.24
CA MET A 180 2.66 23.74 -9.36
C MET A 180 2.58 24.80 -10.46
N ARG A 181 2.83 24.38 -11.69
CA ARG A 181 2.59 25.17 -12.90
C ARG A 181 1.32 24.69 -13.56
N TYR A 182 0.53 25.61 -14.02
CA TYR A 182 -0.66 25.33 -14.82
C TYR A 182 -0.38 25.75 -16.29
N PRO A 183 0.20 24.88 -17.13
CA PRO A 183 0.78 25.26 -18.40
C PRO A 183 -0.21 25.90 -19.37
N TYR A 184 -1.50 25.60 -19.23
CA TYR A 184 -2.54 26.11 -20.14
C TYR A 184 -3.53 27.08 -19.48
N LEU A 185 -3.22 27.61 -18.29
CA LEU A 185 -4.12 28.49 -17.54
C LEU A 185 -4.50 29.74 -18.35
N TRP A 186 -3.49 30.41 -18.95
CA TRP A 186 -3.71 31.62 -19.75
C TRP A 186 -4.45 31.35 -21.05
N GLN A 187 -4.12 30.26 -21.75
CA GLN A 187 -4.82 29.85 -22.96
C GLN A 187 -6.29 29.54 -22.65
N GLY A 188 -6.58 28.81 -21.58
CA GLY A 188 -7.94 28.55 -21.13
C GLY A 188 -8.73 29.84 -20.77
N ALA A 189 -8.07 30.76 -20.06
CA ALA A 189 -8.68 32.05 -19.74
C ALA A 189 -9.00 32.89 -20.98
N LEU A 190 -8.10 32.95 -21.96
CA LEU A 190 -8.32 33.66 -23.22
C LEU A 190 -9.48 33.06 -24.05
N VAL A 191 -9.53 31.73 -24.16
CA VAL A 191 -10.63 31.05 -24.86
C VAL A 191 -11.97 31.33 -24.16
N SER A 192 -12.00 31.25 -22.82
CA SER A 192 -13.19 31.57 -22.05
C SER A 192 -13.66 33.01 -22.22
N ALA A 193 -12.72 33.98 -22.19
CA ALA A 193 -13.03 35.39 -22.41
C ALA A 193 -13.57 35.66 -23.83
N ALA A 194 -12.94 35.04 -24.86
CA ALA A 194 -13.44 35.14 -26.24
C ALA A 194 -14.86 34.55 -26.39
N GLY A 195 -15.13 33.41 -25.73
CA GLY A 195 -16.46 32.82 -25.73
C GLY A 195 -17.52 33.72 -25.13
N VAL A 196 -17.24 34.42 -24.03
CA VAL A 196 -18.12 35.39 -23.41
C VAL A 196 -18.44 36.58 -24.36
N VAL A 197 -17.38 37.10 -25.00
CA VAL A 197 -17.54 38.21 -25.97
C VAL A 197 -18.46 37.80 -27.16
N LEU A 198 -18.25 36.57 -27.67
CA LEU A 198 -19.09 36.05 -28.79
C LEU A 198 -20.56 35.79 -28.41
N MET A 199 -20.85 35.60 -27.13
CA MET A 199 -22.22 35.41 -26.64
C MET A 199 -22.96 36.72 -26.41
N VAL A 200 -22.29 37.86 -26.33
CA VAL A 200 -22.84 39.18 -26.02
C VAL A 200 -23.02 40.03 -27.29
N VAL A 201 -22.47 39.61 -28.41
CA VAL A 201 -22.63 40.20 -29.72
C VAL A 201 -23.69 39.43 -30.53
#